data_c115a5b451b967f4e8f50f04a92a1909
#
_entry.id   c115a5b451b967f4e8f50f04a92a1909
#
_cell.length_a   1.000
_cell.length_b   1.000
_cell.length_c   1.000
_cell.angle_alpha   90.00
_cell.angle_beta   90.00
_cell.angle_gamma   90.00
#
_symmetry.space_group_name_H-M   'P 1'
#
loop_
_entity.id
_entity.type
_entity.pdbx_description
1 polymer ?
#
loop_
_entity_poly.entity_id
_entity_poly.type
_entity_poly.pdbx_seq_one_letter_code
_entity_poly.pdbx_strand_id
1 'polypeptide(L)'
;MRVLVLNNAAPFIRGGAEELADQLVVRLNATSGVEAELLRVPFRSEPAERIIEEVLLSQNLRLYNVDRVIGLKFPTYLIPHQNKILWLLHQFRQAYDLYESKLSYLCDCDAGERIAQLVHSADRECFLRSKAIYTNSPVTQARLRKYNGFGSDVLYPPLLDGERFVGGEYGRYFFAGGRVGPGKRQHLLVEAMRLARCSVKLIIAGPLDDEQYGRQLERLIAQNNMSGRVELRFGFHSRDEIADLVNGALACAYLPIDEDSMGYVTMEAFSAGKGVITSCDSGGVLELVHDGETGLVSNPDALALAKSLDQLGGDLATARKVGRNAKALLESKGLSWDHTIATLLDN
;
A
#
# COMPACT_ATOMS: atom_id res chain seq x y z
N MET A 1 -6.84 24.81 16.25
CA MET A 1 -6.46 24.79 14.82
C MET A 1 -7.35 23.79 14.11
N ARG A 2 -8.03 24.22 13.03
CA ARG A 2 -8.91 23.36 12.23
C ARG A 2 -8.16 22.82 11.04
N VAL A 3 -8.00 21.50 11.00
CA VAL A 3 -7.23 20.78 9.98
C VAL A 3 -8.17 19.98 9.10
N LEU A 4 -8.07 20.15 7.79
CA LEU A 4 -8.82 19.35 6.83
C LEU A 4 -7.89 18.39 6.10
N VAL A 5 -8.14 17.11 6.27
CA VAL A 5 -7.44 16.05 5.51
C VAL A 5 -8.18 15.81 4.21
N LEU A 6 -7.47 15.85 3.09
CA LEU A 6 -8.03 15.64 1.75
C LEU A 6 -7.65 14.27 1.23
N ASN A 7 -8.63 13.44 0.93
CA ASN A 7 -8.44 12.15 0.26
C ASN A 7 -9.52 11.92 -0.80
N ASN A 8 -9.18 11.24 -1.88
CA ASN A 8 -10.20 10.74 -2.78
C ASN A 8 -10.81 9.44 -2.23
N ALA A 9 -11.96 9.05 -2.73
CA ALA A 9 -12.57 7.77 -2.40
C ALA A 9 -13.35 7.23 -3.59
N ALA A 10 -13.37 5.92 -3.72
CA ALA A 10 -14.40 5.21 -4.45
C ALA A 10 -15.40 4.64 -3.43
N PRO A 11 -16.71 4.88 -3.59
CA PRO A 11 -17.70 4.37 -2.65
C PRO A 11 -17.57 2.85 -2.46
N PHE A 12 -17.66 2.40 -1.20
CA PHE A 12 -17.57 0.99 -0.79
C PHE A 12 -16.20 0.32 -1.01
N ILE A 13 -15.19 1.03 -1.54
CA ILE A 13 -13.83 0.53 -1.66
C ILE A 13 -13.00 1.11 -0.51
N ARG A 14 -12.35 0.23 0.26
CA ARG A 14 -11.43 0.59 1.34
C ARG A 14 -10.11 -0.14 1.16
N GLY A 15 -9.03 0.58 1.42
CA GLY A 15 -7.66 0.07 1.40
C GLY A 15 -6.78 0.86 2.36
N GLY A 16 -5.48 0.60 2.35
CA GLY A 16 -4.54 1.22 3.28
C GLY A 16 -4.55 2.75 3.25
N ALA A 17 -4.79 3.37 2.11
CA ALA A 17 -4.85 4.83 2.00
C ALA A 17 -6.10 5.43 2.66
N GLU A 18 -7.24 4.76 2.55
CA GLU A 18 -8.49 5.16 3.19
C GLU A 18 -8.41 5.00 4.71
N GLU A 19 -7.82 3.90 5.16
CA GLU A 19 -7.59 3.65 6.59
C GLU A 19 -6.57 4.62 7.18
N LEU A 20 -5.48 4.91 6.46
CA LEU A 20 -4.51 5.93 6.87
C LEU A 20 -5.17 7.30 7.05
N ALA A 21 -6.03 7.70 6.12
CA ALA A 21 -6.73 8.99 6.21
C ALA A 21 -7.68 9.04 7.43
N ASP A 22 -8.39 7.95 7.72
CA ASP A 22 -9.26 7.85 8.90
C ASP A 22 -8.44 7.94 10.20
N GLN A 23 -7.37 7.17 10.30
CA GLN A 23 -6.50 7.17 11.48
C GLN A 23 -5.79 8.51 11.66
N LEU A 24 -5.36 9.16 10.57
CA LEU A 24 -4.78 10.49 10.65
C LEU A 24 -5.74 11.49 11.32
N VAL A 25 -7.00 11.50 10.93
CA VAL A 25 -8.02 12.38 11.54
C VAL A 25 -8.25 12.03 13.02
N VAL A 26 -8.32 10.75 13.36
CA VAL A 26 -8.45 10.29 14.75
C VAL A 26 -7.28 10.79 15.61
N ARG A 27 -6.04 10.67 15.12
CA ARG A 27 -4.83 11.09 15.82
C ARG A 27 -4.72 12.62 15.91
N LEU A 28 -5.09 13.34 14.86
CA LEU A 28 -5.15 14.80 14.89
C LEU A 28 -6.15 15.29 15.94
N ASN A 29 -7.34 14.70 16.03
CA ASN A 29 -8.35 15.04 17.04
C ASN A 29 -7.96 14.65 18.48
N ALA A 30 -7.03 13.71 18.64
CA ALA A 30 -6.45 13.41 19.96
C ALA A 30 -5.40 14.43 20.40
N THR A 31 -4.97 15.33 19.51
CA THR A 31 -3.97 16.37 19.78
C THR A 31 -4.65 17.60 20.36
N SER A 32 -4.15 18.10 21.51
CA SER A 32 -4.73 19.27 22.18
C SER A 32 -4.77 20.50 21.27
N GLY A 33 -5.93 21.14 21.18
CA GLY A 33 -6.14 22.35 20.40
C GLY A 33 -6.29 22.13 18.88
N VAL A 34 -6.44 20.89 18.44
CA VAL A 34 -6.68 20.52 17.03
C VAL A 34 -8.09 19.96 16.88
N GLU A 35 -8.81 20.45 15.90
CA GLU A 35 -10.03 19.87 15.35
C GLU A 35 -9.75 19.45 13.92
N ALA A 36 -9.98 18.18 13.58
CA ALA A 36 -9.70 17.66 12.25
C ALA A 36 -10.91 16.97 11.65
N GLU A 37 -11.12 17.20 10.36
CA GLU A 37 -12.12 16.53 9.56
C GLU A 37 -11.49 15.91 8.30
N LEU A 38 -12.19 14.93 7.73
CA LEU A 38 -11.81 14.28 6.49
C LEU A 38 -12.78 14.66 5.37
N LEU A 39 -12.27 15.31 4.33
CA LEU A 39 -13.00 15.52 3.09
C LEU A 39 -12.64 14.41 2.10
N ARG A 40 -13.61 13.56 1.80
CA ARG A 40 -13.51 12.56 0.74
C ARG A 40 -14.28 13.02 -0.48
N VAL A 41 -13.56 13.22 -1.58
CA VAL A 41 -14.17 13.53 -2.87
C VAL A 41 -14.23 12.26 -3.69
N PRO A 42 -15.41 11.82 -4.14
CA PRO A 42 -15.50 10.69 -5.07
C PRO A 42 -14.65 10.98 -6.31
N PHE A 43 -13.84 10.01 -6.70
CA PHE A 43 -12.97 10.12 -7.88
C PHE A 43 -13.15 8.92 -8.80
N ARG A 44 -13.34 9.20 -10.07
CA ARG A 44 -13.40 8.19 -11.12
C ARG A 44 -12.52 8.61 -12.28
N SER A 45 -11.57 7.77 -12.63
CA SER A 45 -10.59 8.01 -13.69
C SER A 45 -10.97 7.38 -15.04
N GLU A 46 -12.11 6.70 -15.11
CA GLU A 46 -12.61 6.07 -16.34
C GLU A 46 -14.06 6.52 -16.62
N PRO A 47 -14.38 6.90 -17.87
CA PRO A 47 -13.43 7.03 -18.98
C PRO A 47 -12.41 8.15 -18.75
N ALA A 48 -11.26 8.09 -19.46
CA ALA A 48 -10.09 8.95 -19.22
C ALA A 48 -10.39 10.45 -19.29
N GLU A 49 -11.34 10.86 -20.12
CA GLU A 49 -11.74 12.27 -20.30
C GLU A 49 -12.31 12.89 -19.01
N ARG A 50 -12.87 12.09 -18.11
CA ARG A 50 -13.33 12.56 -16.79
C ARG A 50 -12.24 13.14 -15.93
N ILE A 51 -10.98 12.72 -16.13
CA ILE A 51 -9.85 13.28 -15.39
C ILE A 51 -9.78 14.81 -15.56
N ILE A 52 -10.14 15.33 -16.72
CA ILE A 52 -10.16 16.77 -16.99
C ILE A 52 -11.17 17.47 -16.06
N GLU A 53 -12.38 16.92 -15.96
CA GLU A 53 -13.45 17.44 -15.10
C GLU A 53 -13.04 17.38 -13.63
N GLU A 54 -12.43 16.28 -13.20
CA GLU A 54 -11.99 16.06 -11.82
C GLU A 54 -10.86 17.01 -11.40
N VAL A 55 -9.91 17.28 -12.31
CA VAL A 55 -8.86 18.29 -12.09
C VAL A 55 -9.47 19.68 -11.93
N LEU A 56 -10.35 20.07 -12.88
CA LEU A 56 -11.00 21.37 -12.85
C LEU A 56 -11.89 21.55 -11.61
N LEU A 57 -12.65 20.52 -11.23
CA LEU A 57 -13.45 20.51 -10.00
C LEU A 57 -12.57 20.76 -8.79
N SER A 58 -11.51 19.97 -8.64
CA SER A 58 -10.60 20.08 -7.49
C SER A 58 -9.94 21.45 -7.40
N GLN A 59 -9.43 22.00 -8.51
CA GLN A 59 -8.77 23.32 -8.54
C GLN A 59 -9.74 24.48 -8.26
N ASN A 60 -11.05 24.31 -8.50
CA ASN A 60 -12.05 25.36 -8.30
C ASN A 60 -12.78 25.26 -6.95
N LEU A 61 -12.65 24.17 -6.20
CA LEU A 61 -13.18 24.09 -4.85
C LEU A 61 -12.55 25.16 -3.95
N ARG A 62 -13.38 25.77 -3.10
CA ARG A 62 -12.95 26.76 -2.11
C ARG A 62 -13.29 26.25 -0.71
N LEU A 63 -12.30 26.23 0.14
CA LEU A 63 -12.43 25.79 1.52
C LEU A 63 -12.65 27.01 2.42
N TYR A 64 -13.59 26.91 3.33
CA TYR A 64 -13.91 27.91 4.31
C TYR A 64 -13.71 27.34 5.71
N ASN A 65 -13.32 28.21 6.64
CA ASN A 65 -13.23 27.83 8.06
C ASN A 65 -12.16 26.77 8.34
N VAL A 66 -11.12 26.70 7.56
CA VAL A 66 -9.99 25.76 7.66
C VAL A 66 -8.70 26.53 7.87
N ASP A 67 -7.91 26.13 8.86
CA ASP A 67 -6.63 26.77 9.18
C ASP A 67 -5.47 26.09 8.44
N ARG A 68 -5.58 24.75 8.21
CA ARG A 68 -4.58 23.94 7.53
C ARG A 68 -5.21 22.81 6.70
N VAL A 69 -4.58 22.50 5.59
CA VAL A 69 -4.95 21.38 4.72
C VAL A 69 -3.80 20.38 4.62
N ILE A 70 -4.12 19.07 4.75
CA ILE A 70 -3.21 17.97 4.49
C ILE A 70 -3.74 17.17 3.30
N GLY A 71 -3.04 17.23 2.17
CA GLY A 71 -3.43 16.52 0.95
C GLY A 71 -2.70 15.18 0.81
N LEU A 72 -3.46 14.10 0.53
CA LEU A 72 -2.93 12.73 0.45
C LEU A 72 -2.85 12.19 -0.98
N LYS A 73 -3.94 12.29 -1.75
CA LYS A 73 -4.08 11.64 -3.06
C LYS A 73 -4.61 12.58 -4.13
N PHE A 74 -4.23 12.29 -5.38
CA PHE A 74 -4.81 12.92 -6.56
C PHE A 74 -6.29 12.53 -6.72
N PRO A 75 -7.17 13.41 -7.16
CA PRO A 75 -6.96 14.83 -7.48
C PRO A 75 -7.22 15.76 -6.29
N THR A 76 -7.62 15.24 -5.13
CA THR A 76 -8.08 16.07 -3.99
C THR A 76 -7.00 16.97 -3.43
N TYR A 77 -5.73 16.60 -3.49
CA TYR A 77 -4.65 17.50 -3.07
C TYR A 77 -4.52 18.75 -3.96
N LEU A 78 -5.14 18.76 -5.16
CA LEU A 78 -5.17 19.93 -6.03
C LEU A 78 -6.04 21.07 -5.47
N ILE A 79 -6.96 20.79 -4.54
CA ILE A 79 -7.82 21.80 -3.90
C ILE A 79 -6.93 22.89 -3.29
N PRO A 80 -7.11 24.17 -3.69
CA PRO A 80 -6.20 25.24 -3.27
C PRO A 80 -6.42 25.63 -1.81
N HIS A 81 -5.32 25.83 -1.09
CA HIS A 81 -5.31 26.42 0.24
C HIS A 81 -3.96 27.07 0.54
N GLN A 82 -3.94 28.23 1.22
CA GLN A 82 -2.72 28.97 1.51
C GLN A 82 -1.79 28.28 2.53
N ASN A 83 -2.35 27.44 3.40
CA ASN A 83 -1.62 26.66 4.39
C ASN A 83 -1.81 25.16 4.09
N LYS A 84 -1.27 24.71 2.96
CA LYS A 84 -1.37 23.33 2.50
C LYS A 84 -0.05 22.62 2.64
N ILE A 85 -0.10 21.43 3.22
CA ILE A 85 0.97 20.44 3.29
C ILE A 85 0.53 19.22 2.49
N LEU A 86 1.44 18.63 1.75
CA LEU A 86 1.21 17.36 1.08
C LEU A 86 1.89 16.24 1.87
N TRP A 87 1.14 15.22 2.19
CA TRP A 87 1.67 13.91 2.54
C TRP A 87 1.34 12.96 1.41
N LEU A 88 2.15 13.04 0.36
CA LEU A 88 1.90 12.40 -0.93
C LEU A 88 2.07 10.89 -0.83
N LEU A 89 0.98 10.15 -1.01
CA LEU A 89 1.02 8.69 -1.01
C LEU A 89 1.51 8.15 -2.36
N HIS A 90 1.10 8.77 -3.44
CA HIS A 90 1.59 8.58 -4.80
C HIS A 90 1.05 9.70 -5.71
N GLN A 91 1.71 9.93 -6.84
CA GLN A 91 1.15 10.72 -7.94
C GLN A 91 0.06 9.92 -8.66
N PHE A 92 -0.64 10.54 -9.60
CA PHE A 92 -1.55 9.82 -10.49
C PHE A 92 -0.74 8.99 -11.51
N ARG A 93 -0.33 7.79 -11.13
CA ARG A 93 0.62 6.91 -11.84
C ARG A 93 0.29 6.72 -13.32
N GLN A 94 -1.00 6.76 -13.69
CA GLN A 94 -1.44 6.67 -15.09
C GLN A 94 -0.88 7.78 -15.98
N ALA A 95 -0.58 8.96 -15.40
CA ALA A 95 0.03 10.07 -16.13
C ALA A 95 1.58 10.11 -16.02
N TYR A 96 2.21 9.25 -15.22
CA TYR A 96 3.64 9.26 -14.93
C TYR A 96 4.33 7.93 -15.29
N ASP A 97 4.69 7.14 -14.31
CA ASP A 97 5.48 5.91 -14.48
C ASP A 97 4.77 4.85 -15.34
N LEU A 98 3.46 4.69 -15.18
CA LEU A 98 2.68 3.77 -16.01
C LEU A 98 2.55 4.30 -17.46
N TYR A 99 2.48 5.63 -17.65
CA TYR A 99 2.47 6.20 -18.99
C TYR A 99 3.81 6.02 -19.69
N GLU A 100 4.91 6.28 -18.98
CA GLU A 100 6.28 6.06 -19.50
C GLU A 100 6.52 4.59 -19.90
N SER A 101 6.06 3.65 -19.08
CA SER A 101 6.21 2.20 -19.32
C SER A 101 5.19 1.62 -20.30
N LYS A 102 4.29 2.44 -20.86
CA LYS A 102 3.19 2.02 -21.76
C LYS A 102 2.18 1.04 -21.12
N LEU A 103 2.06 1.07 -19.80
CA LEU A 103 1.10 0.27 -19.04
C LEU A 103 -0.14 1.08 -18.63
N SER A 104 -0.19 2.36 -18.98
CA SER A 104 -1.30 3.25 -18.70
C SER A 104 -2.41 3.11 -19.75
N TYR A 105 -3.66 3.06 -19.31
CA TYR A 105 -4.82 3.14 -20.21
C TYR A 105 -4.90 4.49 -20.95
N LEU A 106 -4.20 5.53 -20.49
CA LEU A 106 -4.06 6.79 -21.23
C LEU A 106 -3.30 6.61 -22.54
N CYS A 107 -2.45 5.58 -22.66
CA CYS A 107 -1.74 5.32 -23.91
C CYS A 107 -2.67 4.89 -25.05
N ASP A 108 -3.83 4.31 -24.71
CA ASP A 108 -4.85 3.81 -25.66
C ASP A 108 -5.94 4.85 -25.91
N CYS A 109 -5.82 6.07 -25.35
CA CYS A 109 -6.78 7.15 -25.47
C CYS A 109 -6.25 8.25 -26.39
N ASP A 110 -7.04 8.68 -27.41
CA ASP A 110 -6.67 9.78 -28.32
C ASP A 110 -6.36 11.11 -27.60
N ALA A 111 -6.98 11.32 -26.42
CA ALA A 111 -6.73 12.48 -25.58
C ALA A 111 -5.64 12.25 -24.53
N GLY A 112 -5.07 11.03 -24.43
CA GLY A 112 -4.25 10.59 -23.31
C GLY A 112 -3.03 11.47 -23.06
N GLU A 113 -2.31 11.87 -24.10
CA GLU A 113 -1.16 12.78 -23.96
C GLU A 113 -1.59 14.14 -23.38
N ARG A 114 -2.69 14.71 -23.86
CA ARG A 114 -3.21 15.99 -23.38
C ARG A 114 -3.67 15.89 -21.91
N ILE A 115 -4.27 14.75 -21.54
CA ILE A 115 -4.66 14.47 -20.16
C ILE A 115 -3.42 14.36 -19.26
N ALA A 116 -2.39 13.63 -19.67
CA ALA A 116 -1.14 13.53 -18.94
C ALA A 116 -0.49 14.91 -18.75
N GLN A 117 -0.42 15.72 -19.79
CA GLN A 117 0.12 17.10 -19.72
C GLN A 117 -0.69 17.99 -18.78
N LEU A 118 -2.04 17.86 -18.76
CA LEU A 118 -2.91 18.59 -17.84
C LEU A 118 -2.61 18.20 -16.39
N VAL A 119 -2.48 16.89 -16.11
CA VAL A 119 -2.13 16.38 -14.77
C VAL A 119 -0.77 16.93 -14.34
N HIS A 120 0.25 16.86 -15.20
CA HIS A 120 1.59 17.41 -14.91
C HIS A 120 1.55 18.89 -14.58
N SER A 121 0.75 19.67 -15.33
CA SER A 121 0.61 21.10 -15.09
C SER A 121 -0.09 21.40 -13.78
N ALA A 122 -1.19 20.69 -13.49
CA ALA A 122 -1.95 20.84 -12.25
C ALA A 122 -1.12 20.46 -11.02
N ASP A 123 -0.39 19.35 -11.09
CA ASP A 123 0.51 18.90 -10.03
C ASP A 123 1.63 19.91 -9.78
N ARG A 124 2.27 20.40 -10.85
CA ARG A 124 3.33 21.41 -10.73
C ARG A 124 2.84 22.66 -10.00
N GLU A 125 1.67 23.17 -10.37
CA GLU A 125 1.08 24.33 -9.70
C GLU A 125 0.77 24.05 -8.23
N CYS A 126 0.21 22.88 -7.93
CA CYS A 126 -0.09 22.45 -6.58
C CYS A 126 1.19 22.35 -5.73
N PHE A 127 2.23 21.70 -6.24
CA PHE A 127 3.48 21.46 -5.52
C PHE A 127 4.22 22.78 -5.24
N LEU A 128 4.25 23.71 -6.20
CA LEU A 128 4.84 25.06 -6.02
C LEU A 128 4.16 25.86 -4.91
N ARG A 129 2.85 25.67 -4.71
CA ARG A 129 2.05 26.41 -3.72
C ARG A 129 1.96 25.73 -2.37
N SER A 130 2.46 24.50 -2.25
CA SER A 130 2.44 23.76 -0.99
C SER A 130 3.57 24.22 -0.09
N LYS A 131 3.31 24.39 1.21
CA LYS A 131 4.32 24.80 2.19
C LYS A 131 5.39 23.75 2.42
N ALA A 132 4.99 22.48 2.43
CA ALA A 132 5.87 21.34 2.54
C ALA A 132 5.31 20.15 1.74
N ILE A 133 6.20 19.28 1.28
CA ILE A 133 5.85 18.03 0.63
C ILE A 133 6.57 16.91 1.35
N TYR A 134 5.79 15.98 1.90
CA TYR A 134 6.25 14.71 2.43
C TYR A 134 5.82 13.61 1.48
N THR A 135 6.62 12.55 1.41
CA THR A 135 6.29 11.33 0.66
C THR A 135 6.28 10.14 1.61
N ASN A 136 5.40 9.18 1.34
CA ASN A 136 5.24 8.00 2.19
C ASN A 136 6.38 6.98 2.09
N SER A 137 7.31 7.19 1.13
CA SER A 137 8.43 6.29 0.89
C SER A 137 9.52 6.93 0.03
N PRO A 138 10.75 6.40 0.02
CA PRO A 138 11.79 6.79 -0.95
C PRO A 138 11.40 6.51 -2.41
N VAL A 139 10.56 5.50 -2.67
CA VAL A 139 10.06 5.23 -4.02
C VAL A 139 9.21 6.40 -4.52
N THR A 140 8.24 6.84 -3.72
CA THR A 140 7.41 8.01 -4.05
C THR A 140 8.27 9.28 -4.15
N GLN A 141 9.26 9.45 -3.26
CA GLN A 141 10.21 10.56 -3.30
C GLN A 141 11.01 10.59 -4.62
N ALA A 142 11.55 9.44 -5.01
CA ALA A 142 12.31 9.32 -6.26
C ALA A 142 11.44 9.62 -7.50
N ARG A 143 10.18 9.15 -7.52
CA ARG A 143 9.22 9.47 -8.57
C ARG A 143 8.88 10.96 -8.61
N LEU A 144 8.61 11.59 -7.46
CA LEU A 144 8.36 13.02 -7.38
C LEU A 144 9.54 13.82 -7.94
N ARG A 145 10.76 13.45 -7.58
CA ARG A 145 11.96 14.10 -8.09
C ARG A 145 12.15 13.88 -9.59
N LYS A 146 11.96 12.63 -10.07
CA LYS A 146 12.13 12.25 -11.48
C LYS A 146 11.13 12.99 -12.39
N TYR A 147 9.85 12.94 -12.05
CA TYR A 147 8.79 13.39 -12.94
C TYR A 147 8.39 14.86 -12.76
N ASN A 148 8.51 15.37 -11.55
CA ASN A 148 8.05 16.72 -11.24
C ASN A 148 9.19 17.68 -10.89
N GLY A 149 10.40 17.18 -10.59
CA GLY A 149 11.55 18.00 -10.23
C GLY A 149 11.49 18.59 -8.81
N PHE A 150 10.61 18.08 -7.94
CA PHE A 150 10.47 18.53 -6.56
C PHE A 150 11.20 17.62 -5.58
N GLY A 151 11.78 18.24 -4.55
CA GLY A 151 12.26 17.53 -3.36
C GLY A 151 11.15 17.30 -2.35
N SER A 152 11.33 16.32 -1.49
CA SER A 152 10.47 16.06 -0.34
C SER A 152 11.26 15.36 0.76
N ASP A 153 10.74 15.39 1.99
CA ASP A 153 11.21 14.49 3.04
C ASP A 153 10.33 13.24 3.08
N VAL A 154 10.94 12.11 3.44
CA VAL A 154 10.17 10.87 3.60
C VAL A 154 9.54 10.86 4.99
N LEU A 155 8.22 10.78 5.02
CA LEU A 155 7.41 10.59 6.23
C LEU A 155 6.67 9.27 6.09
N TYR A 156 7.22 8.22 6.66
CA TYR A 156 6.61 6.90 6.60
C TYR A 156 5.29 6.85 7.35
N PRO A 157 4.25 6.21 6.79
CA PRO A 157 3.02 5.98 7.52
C PRO A 157 3.27 4.99 8.68
N PRO A 158 2.84 5.34 9.91
CA PRO A 158 2.92 4.40 11.03
C PRO A 158 1.99 3.20 10.81
N LEU A 159 2.31 2.09 11.46
CA LEU A 159 1.45 0.91 11.43
C LEU A 159 0.10 1.22 12.10
N LEU A 160 -0.97 0.77 11.46
CA LEU A 160 -2.32 0.86 12.00
C LEU A 160 -2.55 -0.28 13.00
N ASP A 161 -3.06 0.04 14.19
CA ASP A 161 -3.38 -0.94 15.24
C ASP A 161 -2.22 -1.92 15.53
N GLY A 162 -0.98 -1.40 15.58
CA GLY A 162 0.24 -2.21 15.73
C GLY A 162 0.23 -3.10 16.98
N GLU A 163 -0.50 -2.72 18.01
CA GLU A 163 -0.70 -3.47 19.24
C GLU A 163 -1.41 -4.82 19.04
N ARG A 164 -2.07 -5.06 17.93
CA ARG A 164 -2.71 -6.34 17.58
C ARG A 164 -1.73 -7.36 17.01
N PHE A 165 -0.62 -6.89 16.42
CA PHE A 165 0.37 -7.71 15.72
C PHE A 165 1.54 -8.05 16.65
N VAL A 166 1.25 -8.79 17.68
CA VAL A 166 2.20 -9.12 18.77
C VAL A 166 3.02 -10.38 18.50
N GLY A 167 2.65 -11.13 17.47
CA GLY A 167 3.20 -12.44 17.17
C GLY A 167 2.53 -13.55 17.98
N GLY A 168 3.05 -14.78 17.82
CA GLY A 168 2.52 -15.97 18.45
C GLY A 168 3.32 -17.18 18.00
N GLU A 169 2.77 -18.36 18.27
CA GLU A 169 3.36 -19.60 17.77
C GLU A 169 3.40 -19.62 16.24
N TYR A 170 4.42 -20.26 15.71
CA TYR A 170 4.58 -20.43 14.27
C TYR A 170 3.71 -21.60 13.80
N GLY A 171 2.57 -21.26 13.20
CA GLY A 171 1.65 -22.23 12.60
C GLY A 171 2.20 -22.87 11.33
N ARG A 172 1.41 -23.78 10.76
CA ARG A 172 1.80 -24.52 9.55
C ARG A 172 1.13 -23.94 8.29
N TYR A 173 1.16 -22.58 8.17
CA TYR A 173 0.65 -21.91 6.98
C TYR A 173 1.42 -20.61 6.68
N PHE A 174 1.50 -20.31 5.39
CA PHE A 174 1.85 -19.00 4.88
C PHE A 174 0.59 -18.16 4.77
N PHE A 175 0.68 -16.88 5.10
CA PHE A 175 -0.44 -15.97 5.01
C PHE A 175 -0.21 -14.90 3.94
N ALA A 176 -1.15 -14.76 2.99
CA ALA A 176 -1.16 -13.70 1.99
C ALA A 176 -2.41 -12.82 2.20
N GLY A 177 -2.24 -11.74 2.96
CA GLY A 177 -3.29 -10.79 3.30
C GLY A 177 -3.38 -9.61 2.34
N GLY A 178 -4.48 -8.84 2.47
CA GLY A 178 -4.73 -7.64 1.71
C GLY A 178 -5.64 -7.86 0.50
N ARG A 179 -5.80 -6.83 -0.33
CA ARG A 179 -6.65 -6.92 -1.52
C ARG A 179 -6.20 -8.02 -2.47
N VAL A 180 -7.15 -8.78 -3.00
CA VAL A 180 -6.89 -9.89 -3.91
C VAL A 180 -7.15 -9.43 -5.33
N GLY A 181 -6.09 -9.32 -6.12
CA GLY A 181 -6.17 -8.81 -7.48
C GLY A 181 -4.89 -9.02 -8.30
N PRO A 182 -4.95 -8.81 -9.63
CA PRO A 182 -3.82 -9.07 -10.54
C PRO A 182 -2.53 -8.37 -10.12
N GLY A 183 -2.62 -7.13 -9.65
CA GLY A 183 -1.47 -6.35 -9.20
C GLY A 183 -0.79 -6.88 -7.92
N LYS A 184 -1.42 -7.80 -7.19
CA LYS A 184 -0.86 -8.47 -5.99
C LYS A 184 -0.43 -9.92 -6.25
N ARG A 185 -0.68 -10.43 -7.44
CA ARG A 185 -0.14 -11.69 -7.99
C ARG A 185 -0.30 -12.94 -7.13
N GLN A 186 -1.42 -13.07 -6.40
CA GLN A 186 -1.68 -14.26 -5.59
C GLN A 186 -1.68 -15.55 -6.44
N HIS A 187 -1.97 -15.48 -7.75
CA HIS A 187 -1.88 -16.62 -8.66
C HIS A 187 -0.47 -17.23 -8.68
N LEU A 188 0.61 -16.40 -8.62
CA LEU A 188 1.98 -16.92 -8.55
C LEU A 188 2.24 -17.70 -7.27
N LEU A 189 1.64 -17.28 -6.13
CA LEU A 189 1.74 -18.05 -4.88
C LEU A 189 1.04 -19.40 -5.01
N VAL A 190 -0.15 -19.45 -5.64
CA VAL A 190 -0.86 -20.71 -5.87
C VAL A 190 -0.05 -21.62 -6.78
N GLU A 191 0.52 -21.10 -7.86
CA GLU A 191 1.40 -21.88 -8.75
C GLU A 191 2.67 -22.35 -8.04
N ALA A 192 3.27 -21.50 -7.21
CA ALA A 192 4.44 -21.85 -6.40
C ALA A 192 4.10 -22.97 -5.40
N MET A 193 2.95 -22.90 -4.73
CA MET A 193 2.48 -23.94 -3.82
C MET A 193 2.29 -25.30 -4.51
N ARG A 194 1.97 -25.33 -5.79
CA ARG A 194 1.91 -26.56 -6.59
C ARG A 194 3.28 -27.20 -6.75
N LEU A 195 4.33 -26.37 -6.87
CA LEU A 195 5.72 -26.82 -7.06
C LEU A 195 6.44 -27.08 -5.74
N ALA A 196 6.02 -26.41 -4.68
CA ALA A 196 6.64 -26.51 -3.36
C ALA A 196 6.43 -27.90 -2.73
N ARG A 197 7.48 -28.40 -2.06
CA ARG A 197 7.55 -29.71 -1.41
C ARG A 197 7.18 -29.66 0.06
N CYS A 198 7.25 -28.50 0.71
CA CYS A 198 6.90 -28.34 2.12
C CYS A 198 5.42 -28.69 2.37
N SER A 199 5.12 -29.18 3.56
CA SER A 199 3.76 -29.57 3.99
C SER A 199 2.96 -28.39 4.57
N VAL A 200 3.42 -27.16 4.37
CA VAL A 200 2.80 -25.93 4.86
C VAL A 200 1.65 -25.53 3.92
N LYS A 201 0.56 -25.00 4.47
CA LYS A 201 -0.59 -24.49 3.70
C LYS A 201 -0.36 -23.02 3.30
N LEU A 202 -1.18 -22.55 2.37
CA LEU A 202 -1.31 -21.13 2.03
C LEU A 202 -2.75 -20.67 2.34
N ILE A 203 -2.88 -19.56 3.07
CA ILE A 203 -4.15 -18.86 3.29
C ILE A 203 -4.07 -17.51 2.58
N ILE A 204 -4.99 -17.28 1.66
CA ILE A 204 -5.15 -15.98 0.96
C ILE A 204 -6.44 -15.36 1.50
N ALA A 205 -6.34 -14.16 2.11
CA ALA A 205 -7.51 -13.49 2.68
C ALA A 205 -7.57 -12.02 2.34
N GLY A 206 -8.76 -11.54 1.97
CA GLY A 206 -9.06 -10.15 1.72
C GLY A 206 -10.13 -9.89 0.66
N PRO A 207 -10.54 -8.63 0.49
CA PRO A 207 -11.53 -8.27 -0.51
C PRO A 207 -10.99 -8.43 -1.92
N LEU A 208 -11.87 -8.86 -2.84
CA LEU A 208 -11.55 -8.95 -4.26
C LEU A 208 -11.55 -7.56 -4.89
N ASP A 209 -10.48 -7.25 -5.65
CA ASP A 209 -10.45 -6.10 -6.55
C ASP A 209 -11.19 -6.43 -7.87
N ASP A 210 -11.18 -7.71 -8.25
CA ASP A 210 -11.74 -8.21 -9.50
C ASP A 210 -12.32 -9.63 -9.30
N GLU A 211 -13.60 -9.76 -9.52
CA GLU A 211 -14.33 -11.03 -9.46
C GLU A 211 -13.79 -12.08 -10.46
N GLN A 212 -13.33 -11.65 -11.62
CA GLN A 212 -12.77 -12.55 -12.62
C GLN A 212 -11.46 -13.16 -12.12
N TYR A 213 -10.65 -12.36 -11.43
CA TYR A 213 -9.41 -12.83 -10.81
C TYR A 213 -9.68 -13.82 -9.68
N GLY A 214 -10.69 -13.58 -8.85
CA GLY A 214 -11.14 -14.52 -7.83
C GLY A 214 -11.48 -15.89 -8.44
N ARG A 215 -12.31 -15.90 -9.49
CA ARG A 215 -12.66 -17.12 -10.25
C ARG A 215 -11.45 -17.79 -10.91
N GLN A 216 -10.46 -17.02 -11.32
CA GLN A 216 -9.20 -17.56 -11.85
C GLN A 216 -8.45 -18.34 -10.77
N LEU A 217 -8.31 -17.80 -9.54
CA LEU A 217 -7.67 -18.48 -8.42
C LEU A 217 -8.39 -19.77 -8.05
N GLU A 218 -9.73 -19.75 -7.95
CA GLU A 218 -10.53 -20.95 -7.66
C GLU A 218 -10.30 -22.04 -8.72
N ARG A 219 -10.33 -21.68 -10.00
CA ARG A 219 -10.05 -22.63 -11.10
C ARG A 219 -8.64 -23.20 -11.01
N LEU A 220 -7.65 -22.36 -10.74
CA LEU A 220 -6.25 -22.79 -10.63
C LEU A 220 -6.06 -23.81 -9.51
N ILE A 221 -6.70 -23.60 -8.35
CA ILE A 221 -6.69 -24.51 -7.21
C ILE A 221 -7.39 -25.83 -7.55
N ALA A 222 -8.59 -25.78 -8.15
CA ALA A 222 -9.37 -26.96 -8.52
C ALA A 222 -8.67 -27.83 -9.57
N GLN A 223 -8.17 -27.22 -10.65
CA GLN A 223 -7.47 -27.91 -11.74
C GLN A 223 -6.19 -28.63 -11.29
N ASN A 224 -5.55 -28.13 -10.24
CA ASN A 224 -4.32 -28.70 -9.71
C ASN A 224 -4.54 -29.54 -8.42
N ASN A 225 -5.78 -29.83 -8.03
CA ASN A 225 -6.14 -30.60 -6.83
C ASN A 225 -5.53 -30.03 -5.54
N MET A 226 -5.52 -28.68 -5.40
CA MET A 226 -4.84 -28.01 -4.30
C MET A 226 -5.74 -27.53 -3.16
N SER A 227 -7.03 -27.93 -3.15
CA SER A 227 -7.99 -27.52 -2.12
C SER A 227 -7.58 -27.89 -0.67
N GLY A 228 -6.71 -28.90 -0.49
CA GLY A 228 -6.14 -29.26 0.81
C GLY A 228 -4.93 -28.41 1.22
N ARG A 229 -4.33 -27.65 0.29
CA ARG A 229 -3.08 -26.88 0.49
C ARG A 229 -3.28 -25.38 0.41
N VAL A 230 -4.29 -24.91 -0.31
CA VAL A 230 -4.58 -23.48 -0.49
C VAL A 230 -6.01 -23.21 -0.05
N GLU A 231 -6.17 -22.23 0.81
CA GLU A 231 -7.46 -21.77 1.33
C GLU A 231 -7.67 -20.33 0.90
N LEU A 232 -8.85 -20.05 0.28
CA LEU A 232 -9.27 -18.71 -0.10
C LEU A 232 -10.34 -18.21 0.87
N ARG A 233 -10.13 -17.02 1.42
CA ARG A 233 -11.06 -16.30 2.29
C ARG A 233 -11.34 -14.93 1.71
N PHE A 234 -12.19 -14.88 0.69
CA PHE A 234 -12.56 -13.61 0.06
C PHE A 234 -13.53 -12.82 0.93
N GLY A 235 -13.44 -11.51 0.86
CA GLY A 235 -14.28 -10.57 1.56
C GLY A 235 -13.55 -9.75 2.62
N PHE A 236 -14.31 -8.93 3.32
CA PHE A 236 -13.79 -8.12 4.42
C PHE A 236 -13.61 -8.98 5.68
N HIS A 237 -12.46 -8.81 6.31
CA HIS A 237 -12.11 -9.38 7.59
C HIS A 237 -11.92 -8.26 8.61
N SER A 238 -12.31 -8.51 9.84
CA SER A 238 -12.02 -7.61 10.95
C SER A 238 -10.51 -7.51 11.18
N ARG A 239 -10.07 -6.42 11.81
CA ARG A 239 -8.65 -6.26 12.16
C ARG A 239 -8.16 -7.37 13.10
N ASP A 240 -9.03 -7.87 13.99
CA ASP A 240 -8.69 -8.99 14.89
C ASP A 240 -8.48 -10.29 14.10
N GLU A 241 -9.36 -10.63 13.14
CA GLU A 241 -9.19 -11.82 12.29
C GLU A 241 -7.90 -11.76 11.47
N ILE A 242 -7.57 -10.59 10.91
CA ILE A 242 -6.29 -10.40 10.18
C ILE A 242 -5.10 -10.56 11.12
N ALA A 243 -5.17 -9.96 12.33
CA ALA A 243 -4.11 -10.07 13.31
C ALA A 243 -3.89 -11.53 13.75
N ASP A 244 -4.95 -12.30 13.98
CA ASP A 244 -4.87 -13.72 14.32
C ASP A 244 -4.19 -14.51 13.20
N LEU A 245 -4.55 -14.25 11.94
CA LEU A 245 -3.94 -14.91 10.79
C LEU A 245 -2.46 -14.55 10.61
N VAL A 246 -2.07 -13.31 10.87
CA VAL A 246 -0.66 -12.87 10.82
C VAL A 246 0.12 -13.43 12.01
N ASN A 247 -0.41 -13.29 13.23
CA ASN A 247 0.25 -13.71 14.46
C ASN A 247 0.53 -15.22 14.46
N GLY A 248 -0.41 -16.01 13.94
CA GLY A 248 -0.29 -17.48 13.86
C GLY A 248 0.45 -18.00 12.62
N ALA A 249 0.82 -17.15 11.66
CA ALA A 249 1.48 -17.60 10.43
C ALA A 249 2.90 -18.14 10.68
N LEU A 250 3.38 -19.01 9.78
CA LEU A 250 4.79 -19.36 9.69
C LEU A 250 5.61 -18.18 9.15
N ALA A 251 5.13 -17.59 8.06
CA ALA A 251 5.60 -16.37 7.42
C ALA A 251 4.46 -15.78 6.59
N CYS A 252 4.59 -14.53 6.20
CA CYS A 252 3.65 -13.89 5.28
C CYS A 252 4.20 -13.86 3.86
N ALA A 253 3.32 -13.65 2.87
CA ALA A 253 3.71 -13.48 1.48
C ALA A 253 2.99 -12.27 0.89
N TYR A 254 3.72 -11.38 0.24
CA TYR A 254 3.19 -10.19 -0.38
C TYR A 254 3.96 -9.87 -1.66
N LEU A 255 3.31 -10.02 -2.82
CA LEU A 255 3.93 -9.96 -4.15
C LEU A 255 3.37 -8.80 -5.01
N PRO A 256 3.30 -7.56 -4.53
CA PRO A 256 2.80 -6.47 -5.35
C PRO A 256 3.73 -6.22 -6.55
N ILE A 257 3.18 -5.59 -7.58
CA ILE A 257 3.99 -5.05 -8.67
C ILE A 257 4.32 -3.60 -8.33
N ASP A 258 5.61 -3.30 -8.16
CA ASP A 258 6.14 -1.93 -8.03
C ASP A 258 5.31 -1.06 -7.05
N GLU A 259 5.17 -1.55 -5.81
CA GLU A 259 4.42 -0.86 -4.74
C GLU A 259 5.07 0.48 -4.40
N ASP A 260 4.26 1.49 -4.13
CA ASP A 260 4.75 2.83 -3.77
C ASP A 260 5.34 2.88 -2.35
N SER A 261 4.85 2.06 -1.44
CA SER A 261 5.22 2.06 -0.02
C SER A 261 5.71 0.70 0.46
N MET A 262 6.14 0.65 1.72
CA MET A 262 6.53 -0.60 2.39
C MET A 262 5.39 -1.64 2.49
N GLY A 263 4.14 -1.20 2.34
CA GLY A 263 2.93 -2.03 2.46
C GLY A 263 2.58 -2.38 3.91
N TYR A 264 1.34 -2.10 4.31
CA TYR A 264 0.86 -2.46 5.65
C TYR A 264 0.98 -3.95 5.93
N VAL A 265 0.69 -4.80 4.94
CA VAL A 265 0.83 -6.26 5.06
C VAL A 265 2.24 -6.67 5.49
N THR A 266 3.28 -6.01 4.96
CA THR A 266 4.68 -6.25 5.35
C THR A 266 4.94 -5.75 6.77
N MET A 267 4.47 -4.56 7.12
CA MET A 267 4.66 -3.98 8.45
C MET A 267 3.93 -4.79 9.54
N GLU A 268 2.72 -5.28 9.26
CA GLU A 268 1.94 -6.16 10.12
C GLU A 268 2.68 -7.47 10.39
N ALA A 269 3.20 -8.10 9.34
CA ALA A 269 4.01 -9.31 9.46
C ALA A 269 5.27 -9.06 10.31
N PHE A 270 5.98 -7.96 10.06
CA PHE A 270 7.20 -7.60 10.79
C PHE A 270 6.92 -7.28 12.25
N SER A 271 5.84 -6.53 12.56
CA SER A 271 5.41 -6.30 13.94
C SER A 271 5.13 -7.61 14.69
N ALA A 272 4.49 -8.57 14.02
CA ALA A 272 4.25 -9.91 14.55
C ALA A 272 5.50 -10.81 14.60
N GLY A 273 6.67 -10.32 14.21
CA GLY A 273 7.88 -11.13 14.14
C GLY A 273 7.83 -12.24 13.10
N LYS A 274 7.14 -12.00 11.98
CA LYS A 274 7.06 -12.93 10.84
C LYS A 274 7.82 -12.37 9.66
N GLY A 275 8.63 -13.22 9.01
CA GLY A 275 9.29 -12.85 7.76
C GLY A 275 8.30 -12.76 6.60
N VAL A 276 8.69 -12.07 5.52
CA VAL A 276 7.86 -11.91 4.33
C VAL A 276 8.57 -12.50 3.11
N ILE A 277 7.83 -13.26 2.31
CA ILE A 277 8.24 -13.68 0.97
C ILE A 277 7.71 -12.63 -0.02
N THR A 278 8.62 -12.07 -0.82
CA THR A 278 8.28 -11.08 -1.84
C THR A 278 9.07 -11.32 -3.13
N SER A 279 8.89 -10.48 -4.12
CA SER A 279 9.62 -10.54 -5.39
C SER A 279 10.49 -9.30 -5.61
N CYS A 280 11.54 -9.45 -6.41
CA CYS A 280 12.54 -8.40 -6.66
C CYS A 280 11.97 -7.15 -7.35
N ASP A 281 10.76 -7.21 -7.88
CA ASP A 281 10.03 -6.12 -8.50
C ASP A 281 8.88 -5.56 -7.65
N SER A 282 8.88 -5.85 -6.35
CA SER A 282 7.81 -5.43 -5.42
C SER A 282 7.90 -3.97 -4.94
N GLY A 283 8.83 -3.18 -5.49
CA GLY A 283 8.95 -1.75 -5.20
C GLY A 283 9.30 -1.45 -3.74
N GLY A 284 8.55 -0.55 -3.09
CA GLY A 284 8.82 -0.08 -1.73
C GLY A 284 8.78 -1.16 -0.64
N VAL A 285 8.21 -2.34 -0.91
CA VAL A 285 8.28 -3.50 -0.01
C VAL A 285 9.73 -3.91 0.27
N LEU A 286 10.62 -3.72 -0.71
CA LEU A 286 12.05 -4.05 -0.60
C LEU A 286 12.84 -3.14 0.38
N GLU A 287 12.22 -2.06 0.88
CA GLU A 287 12.80 -1.27 1.97
C GLU A 287 12.79 -2.00 3.32
N LEU A 288 11.91 -2.96 3.46
CA LEU A 288 11.80 -3.80 4.66
C LEU A 288 12.28 -5.21 4.40
N VAL A 289 11.97 -5.78 3.23
CA VAL A 289 12.28 -7.19 2.95
C VAL A 289 13.66 -7.30 2.30
N HIS A 290 14.63 -7.71 3.11
CA HIS A 290 16.01 -8.00 2.69
C HIS A 290 16.20 -9.51 2.61
N ASP A 291 16.69 -9.99 1.46
CA ASP A 291 16.79 -11.43 1.18
C ASP A 291 17.68 -12.17 2.19
N GLY A 292 17.15 -13.25 2.76
CA GLY A 292 17.82 -14.06 3.80
C GLY A 292 17.94 -13.40 5.18
N GLU A 293 17.59 -12.12 5.33
CA GLU A 293 17.71 -11.37 6.58
C GLU A 293 16.36 -11.14 7.26
N THR A 294 15.44 -10.46 6.60
CA THR A 294 14.11 -10.09 7.14
C THR A 294 12.98 -10.74 6.36
N GLY A 295 13.29 -11.40 5.26
CA GLY A 295 12.39 -12.12 4.40
C GLY A 295 13.15 -12.87 3.32
N LEU A 296 12.43 -13.32 2.31
CA LEU A 296 13.01 -13.89 1.11
C LEU A 296 12.53 -13.12 -0.12
N VAL A 297 13.49 -12.77 -0.98
CA VAL A 297 13.23 -12.05 -2.23
C VAL A 297 13.49 -12.97 -3.41
N SER A 298 12.47 -13.25 -4.21
CA SER A 298 12.53 -14.15 -5.36
C SER A 298 12.34 -13.42 -6.67
N ASN A 299 12.75 -14.02 -7.78
CA ASN A 299 12.21 -13.63 -9.07
C ASN A 299 10.68 -13.82 -9.08
N PRO A 300 9.92 -13.02 -9.85
CA PRO A 300 8.47 -13.12 -9.92
C PRO A 300 8.00 -14.30 -10.79
N ASP A 301 8.48 -15.51 -10.47
CA ASP A 301 8.10 -16.77 -11.10
C ASP A 301 7.80 -17.86 -10.06
N ALA A 302 6.94 -18.80 -10.45
CA ALA A 302 6.45 -19.84 -9.53
C ALA A 302 7.56 -20.75 -9.00
N LEU A 303 8.62 -21.03 -9.78
CA LEU A 303 9.69 -21.94 -9.37
C LEU A 303 10.60 -21.28 -8.32
N ALA A 304 10.94 -20.02 -8.51
CA ALA A 304 11.74 -19.25 -7.55
C ALA A 304 10.97 -19.09 -6.23
N LEU A 305 9.69 -18.74 -6.30
CA LEU A 305 8.81 -18.62 -5.13
C LEU A 305 8.63 -19.95 -4.40
N ALA A 306 8.52 -21.09 -5.13
CA ALA A 306 8.44 -22.41 -4.52
C ALA A 306 9.68 -22.74 -3.68
N LYS A 307 10.88 -22.36 -4.13
CA LYS A 307 12.10 -22.51 -3.36
C LYS A 307 12.07 -21.71 -2.05
N SER A 308 11.56 -20.48 -2.09
CA SER A 308 11.41 -19.64 -0.89
C SER A 308 10.38 -20.23 0.08
N LEU A 309 9.26 -20.76 -0.43
CA LEU A 309 8.28 -21.48 0.37
C LEU A 309 8.89 -22.74 1.02
N ASP A 310 9.67 -23.51 0.28
CA ASP A 310 10.35 -24.71 0.80
C ASP A 310 11.40 -24.36 1.84
N GLN A 311 12.15 -23.29 1.65
CA GLN A 311 13.19 -22.85 2.59
C GLN A 311 12.56 -22.48 3.95
N LEU A 312 11.52 -21.63 3.98
CA LEU A 312 10.88 -21.27 5.25
C LEU A 312 9.98 -22.39 5.77
N GLY A 313 9.30 -23.13 4.89
CA GLY A 313 8.41 -24.23 5.26
C GLY A 313 9.12 -25.47 5.78
N GLY A 314 10.37 -25.68 5.38
CA GLY A 314 11.21 -26.79 5.78
C GLY A 314 12.09 -26.53 7.00
N ASP A 315 12.33 -25.28 7.36
CA ASP A 315 13.22 -24.89 8.46
C ASP A 315 12.61 -23.81 9.36
N LEU A 316 12.00 -24.26 10.45
CA LEU A 316 11.40 -23.37 11.46
C LEU A 316 12.45 -22.45 12.12
N ALA A 317 13.70 -22.87 12.26
CA ALA A 317 14.75 -22.06 12.86
C ALA A 317 15.07 -20.86 11.98
N THR A 318 15.16 -21.07 10.66
CA THR A 318 15.31 -20.00 9.67
C THR A 318 14.09 -19.07 9.68
N ALA A 319 12.87 -19.59 9.67
CA ALA A 319 11.66 -18.76 9.74
C ALA A 319 11.65 -17.86 11.00
N ARG A 320 12.02 -18.41 12.16
CA ARG A 320 12.13 -17.66 13.42
C ARG A 320 13.24 -16.62 13.40
N LYS A 321 14.40 -16.92 12.82
CA LYS A 321 15.52 -15.99 12.70
C LYS A 321 15.10 -14.78 11.84
N VAL A 322 14.58 -15.05 10.66
CA VAL A 322 14.11 -14.03 9.72
C VAL A 322 13.02 -13.15 10.35
N GLY A 323 12.06 -13.77 11.05
CA GLY A 323 10.99 -13.02 11.73
C GLY A 323 11.50 -12.12 12.86
N ARG A 324 12.47 -12.56 13.68
CA ARG A 324 13.08 -11.71 14.70
C ARG A 324 13.81 -10.51 14.09
N ASN A 325 14.57 -10.71 13.02
CA ASN A 325 15.26 -9.64 12.32
C ASN A 325 14.27 -8.64 11.71
N ALA A 326 13.17 -9.16 11.13
CA ALA A 326 12.10 -8.37 10.56
C ALA A 326 11.48 -7.41 11.59
N LYS A 327 11.16 -7.93 12.78
CA LYS A 327 10.63 -7.15 13.90
C LYS A 327 11.62 -6.07 14.35
N ALA A 328 12.88 -6.46 14.57
CA ALA A 328 13.93 -5.52 14.99
C ALA A 328 14.17 -4.41 13.97
N LEU A 329 14.12 -4.71 12.67
CA LEU A 329 14.24 -3.70 11.62
C LEU A 329 13.06 -2.71 11.65
N LEU A 330 11.82 -3.19 11.77
CA LEU A 330 10.66 -2.31 11.84
C LEU A 330 10.72 -1.40 13.08
N GLU A 331 11.07 -1.95 14.24
CA GLU A 331 11.24 -1.20 15.49
C GLU A 331 12.34 -0.13 15.35
N SER A 332 13.46 -0.45 14.68
CA SER A 332 14.56 0.51 14.47
C SER A 332 14.19 1.71 13.61
N LYS A 333 13.13 1.61 12.79
CA LYS A 333 12.63 2.75 11.98
C LYS A 333 11.92 3.81 12.84
N GLY A 334 11.54 3.50 14.07
CA GLY A 334 10.95 4.47 15.01
C GLY A 334 9.63 5.09 14.52
N LEU A 335 8.84 4.35 13.73
CA LEU A 335 7.59 4.86 13.15
C LEU A 335 6.57 5.12 14.25
N SER A 336 6.15 6.38 14.40
CA SER A 336 5.16 6.73 15.43
C SER A 336 4.17 7.78 14.93
N TRP A 337 2.93 7.68 15.40
CA TRP A 337 1.90 8.67 15.12
C TRP A 337 2.24 10.04 15.71
N ASP A 338 2.88 10.09 16.90
CA ASP A 338 3.26 11.35 17.53
C ASP A 338 4.24 12.12 16.66
N HIS A 339 5.27 11.46 16.14
CA HIS A 339 6.21 12.07 15.20
C HIS A 339 5.50 12.51 13.91
N THR A 340 4.61 11.68 13.35
CA THR A 340 3.87 12.01 12.13
C THR A 340 3.00 13.24 12.32
N ILE A 341 2.24 13.29 13.42
CA ILE A 341 1.35 14.41 13.72
C ILE A 341 2.16 15.69 13.96
N ALA A 342 3.23 15.64 14.78
CA ALA A 342 4.10 16.78 15.00
C ALA A 342 4.66 17.33 13.67
N THR A 343 5.20 16.45 12.82
CA THR A 343 5.73 16.82 11.50
C THR A 343 4.70 17.51 10.61
N LEU A 344 3.46 17.01 10.60
CA LEU A 344 2.37 17.57 9.78
C LEU A 344 1.78 18.86 10.37
N LEU A 345 2.00 19.14 11.65
CA LEU A 345 1.48 20.32 12.35
C LEU A 345 2.51 21.46 12.51
N ASP A 346 3.81 21.18 12.50
CA ASP A 346 4.86 22.18 12.83
C ASP A 346 5.26 23.09 11.67
N ASN A 347 4.84 22.82 10.40
CA ASN A 347 5.21 23.60 9.21
C ASN A 347 4.21 24.65 8.80
#